data_5e1328390e6948374f469109d02a406c
#
_entry.id   5e1328390e6948374f469109d02a406c
#
_cell.length_a   1.000
_cell.length_b   1.000
_cell.length_c   1.000
_cell.angle_alpha   90.00
_cell.angle_beta   90.00
_cell.angle_gamma   90.00
#
_symmetry.space_group_name_H-M   'P 1'
#
loop_
_entity.id
_entity.type
_entity.pdbx_description
1 polymer ?
#
loop_
_entity_poly.entity_id
_entity_poly.type
_entity_poly.pdbx_seq_one_letter_code
_entity_poly.pdbx_strand_id
1 'polypeptide(L)'
;FCPVHGVWGQGAGESSWQLKGLVDTYHAFRSEKPNDWMSSRTRLRGEVGKNFAGSSLFVSFNATYNALLKERTGFELREAYLDHRQEHWGFRLGRQLVIWGAADGVRITDLVSPMDMTEFLAQDYDDIRMPVNALRFFVFNDKIKLELLAVPTFEGYKLPTDAANPWSVLPKETPRSLVWDAEGSRPELRLSNVEYGGRLSFALPGVDFSLAALHTWNKMPVIEYKPSGSQLTVSPRYYRMGFVGGDVSKPLGQFVLRGEAAFNLGKHFSYIQQAASTPQKGFNTINWLVGADWYAPHEWTVMAQFS
;
A
#
# COMPACT_ATOMS: atom_id res chain seq x y z
N PHE A 1 12.12 5.80 -11.84
CA PHE A 1 11.05 5.58 -12.82
C PHE A 1 9.76 5.53 -12.01
N CYS A 2 9.05 6.64 -11.92
CA CYS A 2 7.68 6.65 -11.43
C CYS A 2 6.84 6.00 -12.53
N PRO A 3 6.15 4.87 -12.32
CA PRO A 3 5.14 4.45 -13.25
C PRO A 3 4.04 5.51 -13.16
N VAL A 4 4.02 6.38 -14.13
CA VAL A 4 2.87 7.25 -14.38
C VAL A 4 1.70 6.28 -14.49
N HIS A 5 0.89 6.16 -13.45
CA HIS A 5 -0.45 5.63 -13.60
C HIS A 5 -1.09 6.53 -14.64
N GLY A 6 -1.09 6.02 -15.88
CA GLY A 6 -1.50 6.79 -17.03
C GLY A 6 -2.86 7.39 -16.71
N VAL A 7 -2.90 8.71 -16.61
CA VAL A 7 -4.15 9.45 -16.75
C VAL A 7 -4.63 9.03 -18.12
N TRP A 8 -5.60 8.12 -18.15
CA TRP A 8 -6.25 7.70 -19.36
C TRP A 8 -6.86 8.96 -19.96
N GLY A 9 -6.18 9.51 -21.00
CA GLY A 9 -6.56 10.76 -21.60
C GLY A 9 -8.01 10.68 -22.05
N GLN A 10 -8.80 11.67 -21.68
CA GLN A 10 -10.14 11.88 -22.17
C GLN A 10 -10.07 12.29 -23.65
N GLY A 11 -9.97 11.31 -24.53
CA GLY A 11 -10.37 11.49 -25.94
C GLY A 11 -11.88 11.32 -25.98
N ALA A 12 -12.62 12.39 -26.18
CA ALA A 12 -14.01 12.32 -26.55
C ALA A 12 -14.09 11.67 -27.94
N GLY A 13 -14.51 10.40 -28.01
CA GLY A 13 -14.77 9.71 -29.27
C GLY A 13 -14.26 8.27 -29.25
N GLU A 14 -15.19 7.35 -29.49
CA GLU A 14 -15.05 5.91 -29.69
C GLU A 14 -14.73 5.06 -28.45
N SER A 15 -15.66 4.15 -28.18
CA SER A 15 -15.54 3.07 -27.20
C SER A 15 -14.43 2.10 -27.68
N SER A 16 -13.18 2.38 -27.29
CA SER A 16 -12.04 1.54 -27.66
C SER A 16 -11.58 0.70 -26.47
N TRP A 17 -11.28 -0.57 -26.74
CA TRP A 17 -10.58 -1.44 -25.80
C TRP A 17 -9.10 -1.07 -25.78
N GLN A 18 -8.54 -1.03 -24.58
CA GLN A 18 -7.11 -0.84 -24.37
C GLN A 18 -6.57 -2.08 -23.66
N LEU A 19 -5.56 -2.68 -24.26
CA LEU A 19 -4.91 -3.87 -23.73
C LEU A 19 -3.43 -3.55 -23.52
N LYS A 20 -2.93 -3.87 -22.33
CA LYS A 20 -1.51 -3.80 -21.98
C LYS A 20 -1.09 -5.08 -21.31
N GLY A 21 0.17 -5.43 -21.45
CA GLY A 21 0.75 -6.58 -20.78
C GLY A 21 2.23 -6.42 -20.62
N LEU A 22 2.77 -7.01 -19.55
CA LEU A 22 4.20 -7.14 -19.33
C LEU A 22 4.50 -8.53 -18.80
N VAL A 23 5.69 -9.03 -19.11
CA VAL A 23 6.27 -10.20 -18.46
C VAL A 23 7.53 -9.74 -17.76
N ASP A 24 7.63 -10.04 -16.48
CA ASP A 24 8.83 -9.82 -15.70
C ASP A 24 9.31 -11.12 -15.04
N THR A 25 10.62 -11.21 -14.85
CA THR A 25 11.23 -12.31 -14.12
C THR A 25 12.23 -11.74 -13.14
N TYR A 26 12.22 -12.27 -11.91
CA TYR A 26 13.10 -11.83 -10.86
C TYR A 26 13.73 -13.03 -10.16
N HIS A 27 15.04 -13.01 -10.08
CA HIS A 27 15.83 -14.06 -9.44
C HIS A 27 16.84 -13.41 -8.49
N ALA A 28 16.80 -13.78 -7.22
CA ALA A 28 17.74 -13.33 -6.22
C ALA A 28 18.40 -14.53 -5.53
N PHE A 29 19.71 -14.46 -5.40
CA PHE A 29 20.54 -15.48 -4.79
C PHE A 29 21.39 -14.87 -3.68
N ARG A 30 21.49 -15.55 -2.55
CA ARG A 30 22.35 -15.14 -1.45
C ARG A 30 23.77 -15.61 -1.71
N SER A 31 24.71 -14.66 -1.83
CA SER A 31 26.13 -14.96 -2.07
C SER A 31 26.86 -15.48 -0.83
N GLU A 32 26.35 -15.15 0.37
CA GLU A 32 26.87 -15.66 1.64
C GLU A 32 26.17 -16.96 2.04
N LYS A 33 26.83 -17.76 2.86
CA LYS A 33 26.24 -19.01 3.36
C LYS A 33 24.87 -18.73 4.01
N PRO A 34 23.84 -19.55 3.75
CA PRO A 34 23.88 -20.91 3.15
C PRO A 34 23.94 -20.97 1.61
N ASN A 35 24.13 -19.89 0.85
CA ASN A 35 24.15 -19.87 -0.61
C ASN A 35 22.87 -20.45 -1.21
N ASP A 36 21.75 -19.85 -0.87
CA ASP A 36 20.42 -20.28 -1.26
C ASP A 36 19.68 -19.20 -2.09
N TRP A 37 18.64 -19.64 -2.76
CA TRP A 37 17.75 -18.73 -3.47
C TRP A 37 16.91 -17.92 -2.48
N MET A 38 16.83 -16.61 -2.71
CA MET A 38 16.02 -15.67 -1.93
C MET A 38 14.69 -15.35 -2.63
N SER A 39 14.67 -15.36 -3.96
CA SER A 39 13.47 -15.21 -4.78
C SER A 39 13.70 -15.85 -6.14
N SER A 40 12.67 -16.46 -6.73
CA SER A 40 12.68 -16.93 -8.10
C SER A 40 11.24 -16.96 -8.62
N ARG A 41 10.87 -15.93 -9.37
CA ARG A 41 9.52 -15.80 -9.90
C ARG A 41 9.52 -15.29 -11.33
N THR A 42 8.47 -15.67 -12.08
CA THR A 42 8.08 -15.09 -13.35
C THR A 42 6.63 -14.67 -13.28
N ARG A 43 6.33 -13.45 -13.70
CA ARG A 43 4.99 -12.88 -13.63
C ARG A 43 4.58 -12.33 -14.99
N LEU A 44 3.36 -12.66 -15.40
CA LEU A 44 2.63 -12.00 -16.47
C LEU A 44 1.62 -11.07 -15.82
N ARG A 45 1.68 -9.77 -16.13
CA ARG A 45 0.64 -8.80 -15.79
C ARG A 45 -0.15 -8.46 -17.04
N GLY A 46 -1.48 -8.53 -16.96
CA GLY A 46 -2.39 -8.08 -17.98
C GLY A 46 -3.26 -6.95 -17.47
N GLU A 47 -3.52 -5.96 -18.32
CA GLU A 47 -4.41 -4.83 -18.04
C GLU A 47 -5.38 -4.67 -19.20
N VAL A 48 -6.65 -4.52 -18.86
CA VAL A 48 -7.75 -4.31 -19.78
C VAL A 48 -8.50 -3.05 -19.38
N GLY A 49 -8.59 -2.10 -20.26
CA GLY A 49 -9.37 -0.88 -20.09
C GLY A 49 -10.43 -0.73 -21.17
N LYS A 50 -11.57 -0.14 -20.82
CA LYS A 50 -12.61 0.25 -21.78
C LYS A 50 -13.20 1.59 -21.38
N ASN A 51 -13.17 2.53 -22.29
CA ASN A 51 -13.81 3.83 -22.14
C ASN A 51 -15.18 3.83 -22.82
N PHE A 52 -16.17 4.45 -22.17
CA PHE A 52 -17.50 4.71 -22.70
C PHE A 52 -17.98 6.03 -22.09
N ALA A 53 -18.99 6.66 -22.71
CA ALA A 53 -19.39 8.03 -22.40
C ALA A 53 -19.33 8.40 -20.90
N GLY A 54 -18.34 9.24 -20.51
CA GLY A 54 -18.14 9.72 -19.14
C GLY A 54 -17.68 8.68 -18.12
N SER A 55 -17.39 7.44 -18.55
CA SER A 55 -16.99 6.34 -17.65
C SER A 55 -15.87 5.51 -18.24
N SER A 56 -15.13 4.80 -17.38
CA SER A 56 -14.16 3.79 -17.78
C SER A 56 -14.21 2.57 -16.87
N LEU A 57 -14.03 1.41 -17.44
CA LEU A 57 -13.80 0.15 -16.74
C LEU A 57 -12.32 -0.19 -16.83
N PHE A 58 -11.73 -0.60 -15.71
CA PHE A 58 -10.34 -1.06 -15.67
C PHE A 58 -10.25 -2.38 -14.91
N VAL A 59 -9.49 -3.32 -15.47
CA VAL A 59 -9.17 -4.61 -14.85
C VAL A 59 -7.69 -4.87 -15.02
N SER A 60 -7.00 -5.23 -13.94
CA SER A 60 -5.60 -5.66 -13.95
C SER A 60 -5.46 -6.96 -13.17
N PHE A 61 -4.65 -7.87 -13.69
CA PHE A 61 -4.38 -9.17 -13.07
C PHE A 61 -2.92 -9.56 -13.20
N ASN A 62 -2.48 -10.41 -12.28
CA ASN A 62 -1.18 -11.08 -12.33
C ASN A 62 -1.39 -12.59 -12.47
N ALA A 63 -0.63 -13.23 -13.35
CA ALA A 63 -0.41 -14.67 -13.35
C ALA A 63 1.07 -14.90 -13.00
N THR A 64 1.32 -15.50 -11.85
CA THR A 64 2.66 -15.64 -11.28
C THR A 64 3.04 -17.11 -11.15
N TYR A 65 4.24 -17.45 -11.58
CA TYR A 65 4.93 -18.69 -11.20
C TYR A 65 6.05 -18.35 -10.23
N ASN A 66 6.02 -18.91 -9.03
CA ASN A 66 7.06 -18.74 -8.01
C ASN A 66 7.65 -20.11 -7.66
N ALA A 67 8.94 -20.29 -7.94
CA ALA A 67 9.63 -21.57 -7.76
C ALA A 67 9.91 -21.89 -6.27
N LEU A 68 9.97 -20.88 -5.40
CA LEU A 68 10.26 -21.04 -3.97
C LEU A 68 8.99 -21.05 -3.14
N LEU A 69 8.06 -20.15 -3.41
CA LEU A 69 6.83 -19.96 -2.66
C LEU A 69 5.65 -20.46 -3.52
N LYS A 70 5.35 -21.75 -3.41
CA LYS A 70 4.31 -22.39 -4.24
C LYS A 70 2.93 -21.75 -4.05
N GLU A 71 2.62 -21.30 -2.85
CA GLU A 71 1.38 -20.58 -2.51
C GLU A 71 1.26 -19.23 -3.22
N ARG A 72 2.37 -18.70 -3.77
CA ARG A 72 2.40 -17.50 -4.61
C ARG A 72 2.27 -17.79 -6.10
N THR A 73 2.23 -19.06 -6.49
CA THR A 73 1.97 -19.47 -7.87
C THR A 73 0.46 -19.47 -8.11
N GLY A 74 0.01 -18.74 -9.12
CA GLY A 74 -1.40 -18.66 -9.46
C GLY A 74 -1.81 -17.39 -10.15
N PHE A 75 -3.12 -17.19 -10.17
CA PHE A 75 -3.77 -15.99 -10.74
C PHE A 75 -4.30 -15.11 -9.63
N GLU A 76 -4.02 -13.82 -9.72
CA GLU A 76 -4.50 -12.80 -8.77
C GLU A 76 -5.17 -11.64 -9.52
N LEU A 77 -6.40 -11.33 -9.17
CA LEU A 77 -7.05 -10.10 -9.58
C LEU A 77 -6.42 -8.94 -8.81
N ARG A 78 -5.65 -8.07 -9.49
CA ARG A 78 -5.01 -6.93 -8.87
C ARG A 78 -6.00 -5.78 -8.69
N GLU A 79 -6.55 -5.27 -9.78
CA GLU A 79 -7.53 -4.18 -9.72
C GLU A 79 -8.73 -4.50 -10.62
N ALA A 80 -9.92 -4.07 -10.21
CA ALA A 80 -11.13 -4.10 -11.01
C ALA A 80 -12.07 -2.99 -10.53
N TYR A 81 -12.19 -1.91 -11.29
CA TYR A 81 -13.01 -0.78 -10.88
C TYR A 81 -13.71 -0.09 -12.05
N LEU A 82 -14.79 0.57 -11.72
CA LEU A 82 -15.50 1.53 -12.55
C LEU A 82 -15.11 2.94 -12.11
N ASP A 83 -14.68 3.79 -13.04
CA ASP A 83 -14.43 5.22 -12.85
C ASP A 83 -15.45 6.00 -13.66
N HIS A 84 -16.16 6.91 -13.03
CA HIS A 84 -17.12 7.81 -13.68
C HIS A 84 -16.74 9.25 -13.37
N ARG A 85 -16.68 10.11 -14.39
CA ARG A 85 -16.32 11.52 -14.24
C ARG A 85 -17.25 12.42 -15.04
N GLN A 86 -17.65 13.47 -14.38
CA GLN A 86 -18.33 14.63 -14.93
C GLN A 86 -17.44 15.88 -14.76
N GLU A 87 -17.93 17.01 -15.19
CA GLU A 87 -17.16 18.27 -15.20
C GLU A 87 -16.60 18.66 -13.81
N HIS A 88 -17.39 18.46 -12.75
CA HIS A 88 -17.01 18.92 -11.40
C HIS A 88 -17.07 17.81 -10.33
N TRP A 89 -17.47 16.60 -10.68
CA TRP A 89 -17.55 15.48 -9.75
C TRP A 89 -17.30 14.14 -10.44
N GLY A 90 -17.01 13.16 -9.66
CA GLY A 90 -16.84 11.79 -10.14
C GLY A 90 -16.82 10.78 -9.01
N PHE A 91 -16.81 9.51 -9.36
CA PHE A 91 -16.59 8.44 -8.38
C PHE A 91 -15.81 7.31 -9.00
N ARG A 92 -15.13 6.54 -8.13
CA ARG A 92 -14.50 5.27 -8.49
C ARG A 92 -14.94 4.22 -7.51
N LEU A 93 -15.45 3.10 -8.03
CA LEU A 93 -15.99 1.99 -7.25
C LEU A 93 -15.33 0.68 -7.68
N GLY A 94 -14.86 -0.10 -6.73
CA GLY A 94 -14.28 -1.43 -6.95
C GLY A 94 -12.96 -1.65 -6.25
N ARG A 95 -12.25 -2.71 -6.66
CA ARG A 95 -10.92 -3.06 -6.15
C ARG A 95 -9.87 -2.17 -6.81
N GLN A 96 -9.18 -1.38 -6.03
CA GLN A 96 -8.29 -0.33 -6.53
C GLN A 96 -7.15 -0.01 -5.56
N LEU A 97 -6.03 0.46 -6.09
CA LEU A 97 -4.99 1.09 -5.29
C LEU A 97 -5.40 2.52 -4.90
N VAL A 98 -5.23 2.86 -3.62
CA VAL A 98 -5.46 4.20 -3.10
C VAL A 98 -4.14 4.71 -2.51
N ILE A 99 -3.55 5.70 -3.16
CA ILE A 99 -2.26 6.27 -2.80
C ILE A 99 -2.48 7.74 -2.44
N TRP A 100 -2.19 8.11 -1.20
CA TRP A 100 -2.35 9.48 -0.70
C TRP A 100 -1.01 10.20 -0.45
N GLY A 101 0.08 9.45 -0.28
CA GLY A 101 1.42 10.01 -0.08
C GLY A 101 2.10 10.41 -1.40
N ALA A 102 3.03 11.34 -1.31
CA ALA A 102 3.89 11.79 -2.40
C ALA A 102 5.37 11.39 -2.22
N ALA A 103 5.72 10.79 -1.08
CA ALA A 103 7.07 10.34 -0.77
C ALA A 103 7.43 9.05 -1.51
N ASP A 104 8.69 8.95 -1.96
CA ASP A 104 9.22 7.77 -2.61
C ASP A 104 9.87 6.82 -1.59
N GLY A 105 9.48 5.55 -1.60
CA GLY A 105 10.05 4.50 -0.76
C GLY A 105 9.68 4.56 0.73
N VAL A 106 9.01 5.60 1.21
CA VAL A 106 8.58 5.78 2.61
C VAL A 106 7.10 6.09 2.68
N ARG A 107 6.39 5.53 3.66
CA ARG A 107 4.96 5.75 3.86
C ARG A 107 4.72 6.64 5.07
N ILE A 108 4.41 7.88 4.84
CA ILE A 108 4.03 8.86 5.86
C ILE A 108 2.51 9.03 5.88
N THR A 109 1.93 9.50 4.77
CA THR A 109 0.49 9.76 4.63
C THR A 109 -0.24 8.68 3.83
N ASP A 110 0.48 7.77 3.15
CA ASP A 110 -0.06 6.68 2.35
C ASP A 110 -0.46 5.47 3.21
N LEU A 111 -1.63 5.51 3.85
CA LEU A 111 -2.08 4.52 4.85
C LEU A 111 -3.22 3.62 4.38
N VAL A 112 -3.87 3.92 3.26
CA VAL A 112 -5.09 3.22 2.82
C VAL A 112 -4.79 1.83 2.27
N SER A 113 -3.93 1.74 1.25
CA SER A 113 -3.54 0.47 0.63
C SER A 113 -2.48 -0.25 1.47
N PRO A 114 -2.73 -1.48 1.94
CA PRO A 114 -1.72 -2.25 2.69
C PRO A 114 -0.59 -2.74 1.78
N MET A 115 0.40 -3.41 2.36
CA MET A 115 1.58 -3.91 1.63
C MET A 115 1.70 -5.43 1.71
N ASP A 116 2.14 -6.04 0.61
CA ASP A 116 2.59 -7.42 0.55
C ASP A 116 4.10 -7.48 0.82
N MET A 117 4.46 -7.90 2.02
CA MET A 117 5.85 -8.00 2.48
C MET A 117 6.40 -9.43 2.38
N THR A 118 5.71 -10.34 1.71
CA THR A 118 6.07 -11.77 1.67
C THR A 118 7.40 -12.04 0.99
N GLU A 119 7.81 -11.22 0.03
CA GLU A 119 9.13 -11.28 -0.62
C GLU A 119 9.95 -9.99 -0.41
N PHE A 120 9.64 -9.23 0.62
CA PHE A 120 10.28 -8.02 1.13
C PHE A 120 11.04 -7.18 0.07
N LEU A 121 12.37 -7.34 -0.04
CA LEU A 121 13.21 -6.56 -0.97
C LEU A 121 13.20 -7.10 -2.41
N ALA A 122 12.56 -8.23 -2.67
CA ALA A 122 12.47 -8.83 -4.00
C ALA A 122 11.34 -8.28 -4.87
N GLN A 123 10.67 -7.23 -4.44
CA GLN A 123 9.59 -6.57 -5.17
C GLN A 123 9.81 -5.07 -5.21
N ASP A 124 9.39 -4.46 -6.32
CA ASP A 124 9.36 -3.00 -6.42
C ASP A 124 8.39 -2.41 -5.40
N TYR A 125 8.76 -1.26 -4.83
CA TYR A 125 7.97 -0.59 -3.80
C TYR A 125 6.52 -0.30 -4.23
N ASP A 126 6.29 0.01 -5.50
CA ASP A 126 4.94 0.25 -6.02
C ASP A 126 4.15 -1.04 -6.23
N ASP A 127 4.84 -2.15 -6.48
CA ASP A 127 4.21 -3.44 -6.70
C ASP A 127 3.76 -4.13 -5.40
N ILE A 128 4.42 -3.85 -4.28
CA ILE A 128 4.02 -4.42 -2.99
C ILE A 128 2.74 -3.81 -2.42
N ARG A 129 2.26 -2.66 -2.93
CA ARG A 129 0.96 -2.11 -2.53
C ARG A 129 -0.16 -3.02 -2.98
N MET A 130 -1.02 -3.38 -2.03
CA MET A 130 -2.19 -4.21 -2.29
C MET A 130 -3.43 -3.34 -2.48
N PRO A 131 -4.26 -3.63 -3.49
CA PRO A 131 -5.51 -2.93 -3.70
C PRO A 131 -6.54 -3.24 -2.61
N VAL A 132 -7.44 -2.30 -2.39
CA VAL A 132 -8.57 -2.42 -1.47
C VAL A 132 -9.89 -2.26 -2.22
N ASN A 133 -10.95 -2.88 -1.73
CA ASN A 133 -12.30 -2.60 -2.23
C ASN A 133 -12.73 -1.26 -1.65
N ALA A 134 -12.97 -0.27 -2.51
CA ALA A 134 -13.26 1.08 -2.08
C ALA A 134 -14.28 1.78 -2.95
N LEU A 135 -15.03 2.68 -2.34
CA LEU A 135 -15.76 3.76 -3.00
C LEU A 135 -15.01 5.07 -2.74
N ARG A 136 -14.65 5.75 -3.81
CA ARG A 136 -14.08 7.11 -3.77
C ARG A 136 -15.02 8.03 -4.50
N PHE A 137 -15.41 9.13 -3.86
CA PHE A 137 -16.20 10.18 -4.46
C PHE A 137 -15.38 11.46 -4.53
N PHE A 138 -15.42 12.15 -5.65
CA PHE A 138 -14.64 13.33 -5.93
C PHE A 138 -15.51 14.51 -6.25
N VAL A 139 -15.20 15.67 -5.68
CA VAL A 139 -15.67 16.98 -6.12
C VAL A 139 -14.45 17.84 -6.40
N PHE A 140 -14.39 18.45 -7.57
CA PHE A 140 -13.18 19.16 -7.98
C PHE A 140 -13.49 20.35 -8.91
N ASN A 141 -12.55 21.29 -8.89
CA ASN A 141 -12.40 22.34 -9.88
C ASN A 141 -10.91 22.43 -10.27
N ASP A 142 -10.54 23.46 -11.01
CA ASP A 142 -9.15 23.65 -11.49
C ASP A 142 -8.09 23.72 -10.38
N LYS A 143 -8.48 24.11 -9.16
CA LYS A 143 -7.54 24.38 -8.06
C LYS A 143 -7.74 23.49 -6.84
N ILE A 144 -8.94 22.96 -6.66
CA ILE A 144 -9.31 22.24 -5.42
C ILE A 144 -9.97 20.92 -5.79
N LYS A 145 -9.55 19.87 -5.08
CA LYS A 145 -10.17 18.54 -5.18
C LYS A 145 -10.46 18.01 -3.78
N LEU A 146 -11.72 17.75 -3.50
CA LEU A 146 -12.16 16.96 -2.34
C LEU A 146 -12.34 15.51 -2.77
N GLU A 147 -11.72 14.60 -2.07
CA GLU A 147 -11.92 13.16 -2.19
C GLU A 147 -12.52 12.62 -0.90
N LEU A 148 -13.63 11.91 -0.99
CA LEU A 148 -14.23 11.14 0.10
C LEU A 148 -13.99 9.66 -0.18
N LEU A 149 -13.62 8.91 0.85
CA LEU A 149 -13.25 7.50 0.78
C LEU A 149 -14.06 6.66 1.76
N ALA A 150 -14.52 5.49 1.29
CA ALA A 150 -15.05 4.42 2.13
C ALA A 150 -14.44 3.08 1.70
N VAL A 151 -13.93 2.30 2.68
CA VAL A 151 -13.35 0.96 2.46
C VAL A 151 -14.12 -0.03 3.33
N PRO A 152 -15.06 -0.80 2.75
CA PRO A 152 -15.94 -1.68 3.50
C PRO A 152 -15.27 -2.97 3.97
N THR A 153 -14.21 -3.43 3.30
CA THR A 153 -13.52 -4.68 3.59
C THR A 153 -12.13 -4.42 4.13
N PHE A 154 -11.79 -5.08 5.24
CA PHE A 154 -10.45 -4.96 5.80
C PHE A 154 -9.43 -5.79 5.01
N GLU A 155 -8.31 -5.16 4.68
CA GLU A 155 -7.09 -5.80 4.21
C GLU A 155 -5.92 -5.34 5.06
N GLY A 156 -5.17 -6.29 5.66
CA GLY A 156 -3.94 -6.02 6.42
C GLY A 156 -2.70 -6.31 5.59
N TYR A 157 -1.52 -6.00 6.13
CA TYR A 157 -0.25 -6.39 5.51
C TYR A 157 -0.15 -7.91 5.41
N LYS A 158 0.38 -8.40 4.29
CA LYS A 158 0.84 -9.78 4.18
C LYS A 158 2.28 -9.86 4.66
N LEU A 159 2.51 -10.66 5.68
CA LEU A 159 3.84 -10.86 6.27
C LEU A 159 4.42 -12.21 5.84
N PRO A 160 5.76 -12.34 5.73
CA PRO A 160 6.43 -13.61 5.45
C PRO A 160 6.42 -14.51 6.70
N THR A 161 5.31 -15.17 6.95
CA THR A 161 5.07 -15.99 8.16
C THR A 161 5.26 -17.50 7.94
N ASP A 162 5.53 -17.92 6.71
CA ASP A 162 5.94 -19.30 6.43
C ASP A 162 7.42 -19.47 6.80
N ALA A 163 7.74 -20.49 7.61
CA ALA A 163 9.12 -20.80 8.01
C ALA A 163 10.01 -21.20 6.82
N ALA A 164 9.42 -21.75 5.74
CA ALA A 164 10.13 -22.09 4.51
C ALA A 164 10.46 -20.86 3.65
N ASN A 165 9.81 -19.72 3.90
CA ASN A 165 10.07 -18.48 3.17
C ASN A 165 11.46 -17.94 3.53
N PRO A 166 12.35 -17.68 2.55
CA PRO A 166 13.68 -17.09 2.81
C PRO A 166 13.64 -15.74 3.55
N TRP A 167 12.52 -15.00 3.41
CA TRP A 167 12.27 -13.70 4.05
C TRP A 167 11.50 -13.81 5.37
N SER A 168 11.31 -15.04 5.90
CA SER A 168 10.51 -15.27 7.09
C SER A 168 10.96 -14.40 8.27
N VAL A 169 10.00 -13.74 8.89
CA VAL A 169 10.20 -12.99 10.16
C VAL A 169 10.04 -13.86 11.38
N LEU A 170 9.63 -15.12 11.19
CA LEU A 170 9.50 -16.09 12.30
C LEU A 170 10.86 -16.77 12.57
N PRO A 171 11.18 -17.04 13.84
CA PRO A 171 12.37 -17.80 14.19
C PRO A 171 12.32 -19.18 13.54
N LYS A 172 13.40 -19.58 12.86
CA LYS A 172 13.52 -20.91 12.24
C LYS A 172 13.65 -22.02 13.28
N GLU A 173 14.23 -21.72 14.42
CA GLU A 173 14.41 -22.64 15.54
C GLU A 173 13.72 -22.06 16.78
N THR A 174 12.73 -22.77 17.27
CA THR A 174 12.09 -22.44 18.55
C THR A 174 12.00 -23.70 19.39
N PRO A 175 12.22 -23.62 20.70
CA PRO A 175 12.05 -24.77 21.61
C PRO A 175 10.58 -25.20 21.74
N ARG A 176 9.65 -24.48 21.11
CA ARG A 176 8.22 -24.75 21.11
C ARG A 176 7.71 -24.84 19.67
N SER A 177 6.70 -25.68 19.44
CA SER A 177 6.01 -25.68 18.15
C SER A 177 5.27 -24.34 17.97
N LEU A 178 5.56 -23.64 16.87
CA LEU A 178 4.87 -22.41 16.48
C LEU A 178 3.55 -22.72 15.79
N VAL A 179 2.48 -22.11 16.26
CA VAL A 179 1.16 -22.15 15.61
C VAL A 179 0.81 -20.71 15.21
N TRP A 180 0.71 -20.46 13.91
CA TRP A 180 0.28 -19.20 13.38
C TRP A 180 -1.24 -19.17 13.25
N ASP A 181 -1.89 -18.29 14.03
CA ASP A 181 -3.33 -18.04 13.96
C ASP A 181 -3.59 -16.76 13.15
N ALA A 182 -3.67 -16.93 11.83
CA ALA A 182 -3.83 -15.80 10.91
C ALA A 182 -5.22 -15.15 10.97
N GLU A 183 -6.25 -15.88 11.43
CA GLU A 183 -7.64 -15.43 11.33
C GLU A 183 -8.20 -14.82 12.61
N GLY A 184 -7.62 -15.12 13.76
CA GLY A 184 -8.20 -14.88 15.07
C GLY A 184 -8.51 -13.43 15.44
N SER A 185 -8.15 -12.43 14.63
CA SER A 185 -8.40 -11.01 14.94
C SER A 185 -8.64 -10.12 13.74
N ARG A 186 -8.84 -10.71 12.55
CA ARG A 186 -9.16 -9.94 11.36
C ARG A 186 -10.54 -9.29 11.50
N PRO A 187 -10.67 -7.96 11.28
CA PRO A 187 -11.96 -7.29 11.33
C PRO A 187 -12.97 -7.91 10.34
N GLU A 188 -14.12 -8.31 10.85
CA GLU A 188 -15.19 -8.88 10.06
C GLU A 188 -15.85 -7.83 9.16
N LEU A 189 -16.52 -8.29 8.10
CA LEU A 189 -17.33 -7.44 7.23
C LEU A 189 -18.59 -6.97 7.99
N ARG A 190 -18.51 -5.78 8.61
CA ARG A 190 -19.60 -5.11 9.32
C ARG A 190 -19.53 -3.61 9.06
N LEU A 191 -20.66 -2.92 9.07
CA LEU A 191 -20.71 -1.46 8.90
C LEU A 191 -19.85 -0.71 9.93
N SER A 192 -19.79 -1.21 11.18
CA SER A 192 -18.92 -0.66 12.23
C SER A 192 -17.44 -0.78 11.92
N ASN A 193 -17.05 -1.66 10.99
CA ASN A 193 -15.67 -1.92 10.62
C ASN A 193 -15.24 -1.21 9.33
N VAL A 194 -16.15 -0.50 8.68
CA VAL A 194 -15.83 0.34 7.51
C VAL A 194 -14.78 1.38 7.88
N GLU A 195 -13.80 1.54 7.02
CA GLU A 195 -12.83 2.63 7.08
C GLU A 195 -13.34 3.79 6.24
N TYR A 196 -13.17 5.01 6.71
CA TYR A 196 -13.64 6.19 5.98
C TYR A 196 -12.77 7.40 6.26
N GLY A 197 -12.75 8.31 5.31
CA GLY A 197 -12.03 9.54 5.44
C GLY A 197 -12.14 10.43 4.22
N GLY A 198 -11.29 11.44 4.18
CA GLY A 198 -11.24 12.35 3.05
C GLY A 198 -9.89 13.03 2.91
N ARG A 199 -9.63 13.50 1.70
CA ARG A 199 -8.46 14.28 1.33
C ARG A 199 -8.88 15.53 0.57
N LEU A 200 -8.40 16.67 1.00
CA LEU A 200 -8.58 17.96 0.34
C LEU A 200 -7.25 18.40 -0.26
N SER A 201 -7.17 18.47 -1.58
CA SER A 201 -5.95 18.81 -2.31
C SER A 201 -6.10 20.17 -2.99
N PHE A 202 -5.02 20.94 -3.01
CA PHE A 202 -4.93 22.26 -3.60
C PHE A 202 -3.79 22.29 -4.62
N ALA A 203 -4.10 22.67 -5.85
CA ALA A 203 -3.15 22.92 -6.92
C ALA A 203 -3.09 24.44 -7.16
N LEU A 204 -2.15 25.12 -6.50
CA LEU A 204 -1.99 26.56 -6.60
C LEU A 204 -0.76 26.91 -7.44
N PRO A 205 -0.70 28.11 -8.06
CA PRO A 205 0.48 28.51 -8.79
C PRO A 205 1.74 28.44 -7.91
N GLY A 206 2.66 27.51 -8.26
CA GLY A 206 3.94 27.34 -7.59
C GLY A 206 3.92 26.53 -6.29
N VAL A 207 2.79 25.93 -5.88
CA VAL A 207 2.73 25.01 -4.75
C VAL A 207 1.51 24.12 -4.82
N ASP A 208 1.72 22.82 -4.61
CA ASP A 208 0.67 21.83 -4.41
C ASP A 208 0.72 21.36 -2.96
N PHE A 209 -0.42 21.22 -2.32
CA PHE A 209 -0.51 20.65 -0.98
C PHE A 209 -1.82 19.93 -0.74
N SER A 210 -1.84 19.04 0.22
CA SER A 210 -3.06 18.36 0.63
C SER A 210 -3.18 18.22 2.14
N LEU A 211 -4.42 18.06 2.60
CA LEU A 211 -4.78 17.72 3.97
C LEU A 211 -5.68 16.48 3.91
N ALA A 212 -5.44 15.52 4.79
CA ALA A 212 -6.21 14.29 4.83
C ALA A 212 -6.52 13.87 6.26
N ALA A 213 -7.68 13.24 6.43
CA ALA A 213 -8.07 12.61 7.69
C ALA A 213 -8.71 11.25 7.39
N LEU A 214 -8.42 10.24 8.24
CA LEU A 214 -8.87 8.88 8.03
C LEU A 214 -9.20 8.22 9.38
N HIS A 215 -10.36 7.58 9.45
CA HIS A 215 -10.69 6.63 10.49
C HIS A 215 -10.49 5.22 9.92
N THR A 216 -9.44 4.55 10.38
CA THR A 216 -8.94 3.34 9.73
C THR A 216 -8.49 2.28 10.74
N TRP A 217 -8.01 1.17 10.25
CA TRP A 217 -7.28 0.16 11.02
C TRP A 217 -5.77 0.32 10.77
N ASN A 218 -4.97 0.12 11.81
CA ASN A 218 -3.54 -0.07 11.59
C ASN A 218 -3.34 -1.33 10.74
N LYS A 219 -2.89 -1.15 9.50
CA LYS A 219 -2.73 -2.26 8.55
C LYS A 219 -1.58 -3.20 8.92
N MET A 220 -0.57 -2.69 9.62
CA MET A 220 0.48 -3.50 10.23
C MET A 220 -0.06 -4.09 11.53
N PRO A 221 -0.13 -5.43 11.65
CA PRO A 221 -0.64 -6.05 12.86
C PRO A 221 0.33 -5.89 14.04
N VAL A 222 -0.22 -5.87 15.22
CA VAL A 222 0.53 -6.10 16.46
C VAL A 222 0.58 -7.60 16.69
N ILE A 223 1.77 -8.17 16.82
CA ILE A 223 1.92 -9.62 17.01
C ILE A 223 1.75 -9.96 18.51
N GLU A 224 0.80 -10.83 18.79
CA GLU A 224 0.54 -11.36 20.13
C GLU A 224 1.11 -12.78 20.24
N TYR A 225 1.86 -13.04 21.29
CA TYR A 225 2.42 -14.35 21.61
C TYR A 225 1.71 -14.95 22.80
N LYS A 226 1.14 -16.14 22.65
CA LYS A 226 0.46 -16.90 23.72
C LYS A 226 1.13 -18.26 23.93
N PRO A 227 1.96 -18.41 24.97
CA PRO A 227 2.52 -19.71 25.31
C PRO A 227 1.45 -20.62 25.92
N SER A 228 1.39 -21.87 25.47
CA SER A 228 0.52 -22.92 26.01
C SER A 228 1.29 -24.25 26.02
N GLY A 229 1.86 -24.63 27.15
CA GLY A 229 2.69 -25.84 27.27
C GLY A 229 3.88 -25.82 26.32
N SER A 230 3.95 -26.81 25.42
CA SER A 230 4.97 -26.92 24.36
C SER A 230 4.67 -26.10 23.10
N GLN A 231 3.50 -25.45 23.03
CA GLN A 231 3.10 -24.62 21.87
C GLN A 231 3.27 -23.13 22.17
N LEU A 232 3.55 -22.38 21.11
CA LEU A 232 3.53 -20.93 21.09
C LEU A 232 2.60 -20.47 19.97
N THR A 233 1.41 -19.97 20.33
CA THR A 233 0.48 -19.39 19.37
C THR A 233 0.89 -17.96 19.08
N VAL A 234 1.02 -17.63 17.80
CA VAL A 234 1.37 -16.31 17.28
C VAL A 234 0.17 -15.78 16.52
N SER A 235 -0.45 -14.72 17.00
CA SER A 235 -1.67 -14.15 16.42
C SER A 235 -1.47 -12.70 16.05
N PRO A 236 -1.79 -12.29 14.80
CA PRO A 236 -1.85 -10.89 14.43
C PRO A 236 -3.09 -10.23 15.06
N ARG A 237 -2.92 -9.03 15.63
CA ARG A 237 -4.00 -8.21 16.18
C ARG A 237 -4.07 -6.88 15.45
N TYR A 238 -5.26 -6.49 15.04
CA TYR A 238 -5.51 -5.23 14.34
C TYR A 238 -6.29 -4.28 15.24
N TYR A 239 -5.90 -3.01 15.24
CA TYR A 239 -6.49 -1.98 16.09
C TYR A 239 -6.95 -0.79 15.25
N ARG A 240 -8.06 -0.19 15.66
CA ARG A 240 -8.52 1.07 15.10
C ARG A 240 -7.55 2.18 15.42
N MET A 241 -7.38 3.09 14.46
CA MET A 241 -6.63 4.33 14.65
C MET A 241 -7.25 5.47 13.86
N GLY A 242 -7.04 6.68 14.35
CA GLY A 242 -7.27 7.90 13.59
C GLY A 242 -5.98 8.36 12.92
N PHE A 243 -6.13 9.06 11.81
CA PHE A 243 -5.04 9.69 11.10
C PHE A 243 -5.46 11.10 10.68
N VAL A 244 -4.57 12.07 10.85
CA VAL A 244 -4.65 13.40 10.27
C VAL A 244 -3.26 13.73 9.74
N GLY A 245 -3.18 14.18 8.51
CA GLY A 245 -1.89 14.49 7.89
C GLY A 245 -2.02 15.29 6.62
N GLY A 246 -0.91 15.49 5.94
CA GLY A 246 -0.87 16.19 4.67
C GLY A 246 0.50 16.14 4.03
N ASP A 247 0.53 16.59 2.82
CA ASP A 247 1.74 16.70 2.01
C ASP A 247 1.82 18.08 1.33
N VAL A 248 3.03 18.47 0.99
CA VAL A 248 3.31 19.69 0.22
C VAL A 248 4.41 19.42 -0.79
N SER A 249 4.26 19.96 -1.98
CA SER A 249 5.28 19.96 -3.03
C SER A 249 5.42 21.36 -3.62
N LYS A 250 6.65 21.84 -3.72
CA LYS A 250 6.95 23.19 -4.21
C LYS A 250 8.11 23.16 -5.20
N PRO A 251 7.88 23.42 -6.49
CA PRO A 251 8.95 23.62 -7.45
C PRO A 251 9.67 24.95 -7.22
N LEU A 252 11.00 24.92 -7.26
CA LEU A 252 11.91 26.08 -7.09
C LEU A 252 13.03 25.97 -8.14
N GLY A 253 12.79 26.46 -9.34
CA GLY A 253 13.74 26.35 -10.46
C GLY A 253 14.02 24.88 -10.83
N GLN A 254 15.25 24.43 -10.63
CA GLN A 254 15.65 23.03 -10.87
C GLN A 254 15.40 22.10 -9.67
N PHE A 255 14.83 22.60 -8.58
CA PHE A 255 14.52 21.82 -7.39
C PHE A 255 13.01 21.64 -7.23
N VAL A 256 12.61 20.51 -6.64
CA VAL A 256 11.28 20.32 -6.09
C VAL A 256 11.44 19.97 -4.62
N LEU A 257 10.94 20.81 -3.74
CA LEU A 257 10.90 20.55 -2.31
C LEU A 257 9.63 19.81 -1.96
N ARG A 258 9.75 18.76 -1.13
CA ARG A 258 8.63 17.95 -0.67
C ARG A 258 8.61 17.86 0.86
N GLY A 259 7.42 17.76 1.41
CA GLY A 259 7.22 17.53 2.83
C GLY A 259 5.96 16.72 3.06
N GLU A 260 6.01 15.80 4.00
CA GLU A 260 4.85 15.06 4.49
C GLU A 260 4.85 15.03 6.01
N ALA A 261 3.66 15.06 6.60
CA ALA A 261 3.48 14.86 8.02
C ALA A 261 2.19 14.08 8.29
N ALA A 262 2.26 13.17 9.24
CA ALA A 262 1.16 12.31 9.69
C ALA A 262 1.10 12.26 11.20
N PHE A 263 -0.05 12.60 11.77
CA PHE A 263 -0.37 12.41 13.16
C PHE A 263 -1.33 11.23 13.30
N ASN A 264 -0.86 10.14 13.92
CA ASN A 264 -1.64 8.93 14.14
C ASN A 264 -2.15 8.91 15.58
N LEU A 265 -3.46 8.75 15.73
CA LEU A 265 -4.17 8.71 17.00
C LEU A 265 -4.45 7.26 17.39
N GLY A 266 -3.97 6.85 18.56
CA GLY A 266 -4.24 5.51 19.10
C GLY A 266 -3.56 4.37 18.33
N LYS A 267 -2.41 4.61 17.68
CA LYS A 267 -1.65 3.55 17.01
C LYS A 267 -1.06 2.58 18.04
N HIS A 268 -1.38 1.30 17.89
CA HIS A 268 -0.92 0.26 18.82
C HIS A 268 0.41 -0.33 18.38
N PHE A 269 1.25 -0.66 19.35
CA PHE A 269 2.56 -1.27 19.16
C PHE A 269 2.71 -2.49 20.05
N SER A 270 3.46 -3.49 19.54
CA SER A 270 3.99 -4.56 20.37
C SER A 270 5.24 -4.04 21.08
N TYR A 271 5.37 -4.29 22.37
CA TYR A 271 6.64 -4.16 23.04
C TYR A 271 6.93 -5.42 23.86
N ILE A 272 8.17 -5.85 23.83
CA ILE A 272 8.61 -7.05 24.53
C ILE A 272 8.83 -6.67 25.99
N GLN A 273 7.94 -7.14 26.86
CA GLN A 273 8.17 -7.14 28.31
C GLN A 273 8.49 -8.56 28.74
N GLN A 274 9.53 -8.73 29.57
CA GLN A 274 10.05 -10.05 29.93
C GLN A 274 8.97 -11.13 30.10
N ALA A 275 9.06 -12.11 29.24
CA ALA A 275 8.67 -13.51 29.38
C ALA A 275 7.22 -13.96 29.20
N ALA A 276 6.13 -13.21 29.06
CA ALA A 276 4.85 -13.91 28.97
C ALA A 276 3.72 -13.31 28.12
N SER A 277 3.54 -12.07 28.02
CA SER A 277 2.54 -11.48 27.14
C SER A 277 2.98 -10.11 26.71
N THR A 278 2.78 -9.82 25.45
CA THR A 278 3.09 -8.49 24.90
C THR A 278 1.97 -7.55 25.29
N PRO A 279 2.13 -6.69 26.30
CA PRO A 279 1.12 -5.69 26.57
C PRO A 279 1.03 -4.76 25.37
N GLN A 280 -0.19 -4.47 24.96
CA GLN A 280 -0.49 -3.65 23.81
C GLN A 280 -0.96 -2.30 24.32
N LYS A 281 -0.32 -1.25 23.85
CA LYS A 281 -0.69 0.11 24.23
C LYS A 281 -0.82 0.98 22.99
N GLY A 282 -1.90 1.74 22.93
CA GLY A 282 -2.10 2.77 21.92
C GLY A 282 -1.33 4.03 22.27
N PHE A 283 -0.63 4.58 21.30
CA PHE A 283 0.09 5.85 21.40
C PHE A 283 -0.31 6.78 20.28
N ASN A 284 -0.21 8.07 20.54
CA ASN A 284 -0.23 9.06 19.48
C ASN A 284 1.18 9.22 18.95
N THR A 285 1.34 9.19 17.62
CA THR A 285 2.66 9.29 16.97
C THR A 285 2.65 10.35 15.89
N ILE A 286 3.78 11.00 15.71
CA ILE A 286 4.04 11.90 14.59
C ILE A 286 5.10 11.25 13.71
N ASN A 287 4.81 11.15 12.43
CA ASN A 287 5.75 10.75 11.40
C ASN A 287 5.88 11.92 10.42
N TRP A 288 7.06 12.20 9.94
CA TRP A 288 7.26 13.27 8.98
C TRP A 288 8.40 12.94 8.03
N LEU A 289 8.42 13.63 6.89
CA LEU A 289 9.45 13.51 5.88
C LEU A 289 9.66 14.88 5.25
N VAL A 290 10.90 15.22 4.99
CA VAL A 290 11.28 16.33 4.11
C VAL A 290 12.21 15.80 3.02
N GLY A 291 12.06 16.29 1.81
CA GLY A 291 12.85 15.86 0.67
C GLY A 291 13.08 17.00 -0.34
N ALA A 292 14.08 16.79 -1.15
CA ALA A 292 14.40 17.66 -2.27
C ALA A 292 14.84 16.81 -3.48
N ASP A 293 14.23 17.10 -4.62
CA ASP A 293 14.64 16.53 -5.91
C ASP A 293 15.34 17.61 -6.70
N TRP A 294 16.53 17.32 -7.16
CA TRP A 294 17.29 18.20 -8.05
C TRP A 294 17.32 17.64 -9.46
N TYR A 295 16.74 18.37 -10.39
CA TYR A 295 16.77 18.06 -11.82
C TYR A 295 17.98 18.78 -12.44
N ALA A 296 19.11 18.10 -12.42
CA ALA A 296 20.39 18.64 -12.88
C ALA A 296 20.48 18.63 -14.42
N PRO A 297 21.41 19.41 -15.03
CA PRO A 297 21.72 19.29 -16.44
C PRO A 297 22.10 17.87 -16.86
N HIS A 298 21.95 17.54 -18.16
CA HIS A 298 22.27 16.23 -18.74
C HIS A 298 21.40 15.08 -18.20
N GLU A 299 20.11 15.35 -17.90
CA GLU A 299 19.11 14.36 -17.49
C GLU A 299 19.39 13.65 -16.14
N TRP A 300 20.28 14.20 -15.30
CA TRP A 300 20.47 13.71 -13.95
C TRP A 300 19.34 14.15 -13.03
N THR A 301 18.82 13.20 -12.27
CA THR A 301 17.91 13.50 -11.15
C THR A 301 18.53 12.97 -9.87
N VAL A 302 18.68 13.86 -8.89
CA VAL A 302 19.19 13.50 -7.56
C VAL A 302 18.08 13.75 -6.55
N MET A 303 17.68 12.71 -5.83
CA MET A 303 16.65 12.79 -4.79
C MET A 303 17.29 12.56 -3.43
N ALA A 304 16.96 13.41 -2.45
CA ALA A 304 17.36 13.27 -1.06
C ALA A 304 16.14 13.43 -0.16
N GLN A 305 15.98 12.49 0.79
CA GLN A 305 14.88 12.49 1.75
C GLN A 305 15.40 12.21 3.16
N PHE A 306 14.76 12.82 4.15
CA PHE A 306 15.01 12.61 5.57
C PHE A 306 13.69 12.44 6.30
N SER A 307 13.57 11.40 7.15
CA SER A 307 12.36 11.05 7.91
C SER A 307 12.70 10.65 9.35
#